data_fcfda787c6dba902b5d38a5a082703d8
#
_entry.id   fcfda787c6dba902b5d38a5a082703d8
#
_cell.length_a   1.000
_cell.length_b   1.000
_cell.length_c   1.000
_cell.angle_alpha   90.00
_cell.angle_beta   90.00
_cell.angle_gamma   90.00
#
_symmetry.space_group_name_H-M   'P 1'
#
loop_
_entity.id
_entity.type
_entity.pdbx_description
1 polymer ?
#
loop_
_entity_poly.entity_id
_entity_poly.type
_entity_poly.pdbx_seq_one_letter_code
_entity_poly.pdbx_strand_id
1 'polypeptide(L)'
;MSKYDISKFRNVTVALNTPFDKNGDLDTAAAKRVVRYFCNKGVKSLYVCGSTGEGFLLTDDERKRLVEAVTDEVGGEMNIIVHVGCASTRQSVELAKHAEQAGADATSAVPCVYYRPSEEGVYRHWTAITEAADLPFFIYNIPQLTGFNLSMELFYRMLENERVAGVKCSSDPAHDILRFKQAGGEDFIVFN
;
A
#
# COMPACT_ATOMS: atom_id res chain seq x y z
N MET A 1 -19.36 -2.73 3.69
CA MET A 1 -18.81 -3.40 2.49
C MET A 1 -18.07 -2.36 1.67
N SER A 2 -16.95 -2.72 1.06
CA SER A 2 -16.23 -1.79 0.18
C SER A 2 -17.09 -1.41 -1.03
N LYS A 3 -17.01 -0.16 -1.47
CA LYS A 3 -17.70 0.32 -2.69
C LYS A 3 -17.03 -0.18 -3.99
N TYR A 4 -15.86 -0.82 -3.88
CA TYR A 4 -15.08 -1.29 -5.03
C TYR A 4 -15.17 -2.80 -5.18
N ASP A 5 -14.98 -3.30 -6.40
CA ASP A 5 -14.68 -4.71 -6.63
C ASP A 5 -13.25 -5.01 -6.17
N ILE A 6 -13.14 -5.55 -4.96
CA ILE A 6 -11.86 -5.94 -4.35
C ILE A 6 -11.48 -7.40 -4.62
N SER A 7 -12.33 -8.16 -5.33
CA SER A 7 -12.07 -9.57 -5.64
C SER A 7 -10.79 -9.74 -6.48
N LYS A 8 -10.46 -8.75 -7.30
CA LYS A 8 -9.25 -8.72 -8.11
C LYS A 8 -7.95 -8.78 -7.29
N PHE A 9 -7.99 -8.48 -5.99
CA PHE A 9 -6.84 -8.58 -5.08
C PHE A 9 -6.75 -9.92 -4.34
N ARG A 10 -7.68 -10.85 -4.56
CA ARG A 10 -7.65 -12.20 -3.95
C ARG A 10 -6.67 -13.12 -4.69
N ASN A 11 -5.40 -12.74 -4.67
CA ASN A 11 -4.32 -13.47 -5.33
C ASN A 11 -2.99 -13.19 -4.62
N VAL A 12 -1.91 -13.80 -5.13
CA VAL A 12 -0.56 -13.51 -4.67
C VAL A 12 -0.16 -12.11 -5.13
N THR A 13 0.17 -11.24 -4.16
CA THR A 13 0.67 -9.88 -4.41
C THR A 13 2.17 -9.84 -4.13
N VAL A 14 2.97 -9.53 -5.14
CA VAL A 14 4.42 -9.45 -5.01
C VAL A 14 4.83 -8.07 -4.49
N ALA A 15 5.57 -8.03 -3.38
CA ALA A 15 6.22 -6.81 -2.91
C ALA A 15 7.41 -6.50 -3.82
N LEU A 16 7.28 -5.44 -4.62
CA LEU A 16 8.25 -5.08 -5.64
C LEU A 16 9.50 -4.45 -5.03
N ASN A 17 10.68 -4.93 -5.40
CA ASN A 17 11.95 -4.25 -5.14
C ASN A 17 12.09 -3.03 -6.06
N THR A 18 12.76 -1.99 -5.58
CA THR A 18 13.12 -0.82 -6.39
C THR A 18 14.50 -1.04 -6.99
N PRO A 19 14.63 -1.11 -8.32
CA PRO A 19 15.94 -1.19 -8.95
C PRO A 19 16.65 0.16 -8.97
N PHE A 20 17.95 0.13 -8.68
CA PHE A 20 18.85 1.28 -8.80
C PHE A 20 19.96 0.98 -9.80
N ASP A 21 20.47 2.03 -10.43
CA ASP A 21 21.65 1.94 -11.27
C ASP A 21 22.94 1.91 -10.42
N LYS A 22 24.09 1.86 -11.10
CA LYS A 22 25.41 1.82 -10.44
C LYS A 22 25.77 3.10 -9.66
N ASN A 23 25.04 4.18 -9.87
CA ASN A 23 25.23 5.46 -9.16
C ASN A 23 24.29 5.59 -7.96
N GLY A 24 23.33 4.65 -7.81
CA GLY A 24 22.27 4.70 -6.80
C GLY A 24 21.03 5.46 -7.25
N ASP A 25 20.91 5.83 -8.51
CA ASP A 25 19.73 6.50 -9.06
C ASP A 25 18.66 5.46 -9.44
N LEU A 26 17.38 5.83 -9.38
CA LEU A 26 16.27 4.98 -9.76
C LEU A 26 16.37 4.53 -11.23
N ASP A 27 16.47 3.21 -11.46
CA ASP A 27 16.46 2.60 -12.80
C ASP A 27 15.02 2.18 -13.20
N THR A 28 14.27 3.12 -13.79
CA THR A 28 12.91 2.86 -14.28
C THR A 28 12.86 1.83 -15.40
N ALA A 29 13.91 1.75 -16.22
CA ALA A 29 13.98 0.75 -17.28
C ALA A 29 14.15 -0.67 -16.71
N ALA A 30 14.96 -0.84 -15.67
CA ALA A 30 15.05 -2.09 -14.95
C ALA A 30 13.73 -2.43 -14.23
N ALA A 31 13.05 -1.43 -13.63
CA ALA A 31 11.75 -1.64 -13.02
C ALA A 31 10.73 -2.19 -14.04
N LYS A 32 10.64 -1.60 -15.23
CA LYS A 32 9.79 -2.10 -16.32
C LYS A 32 10.12 -3.56 -16.70
N ARG A 33 11.39 -3.91 -16.84
CA ARG A 33 11.80 -5.29 -17.13
C ARG A 33 11.38 -6.28 -16.03
N VAL A 34 11.54 -5.89 -14.76
CA VAL A 34 11.18 -6.73 -13.60
C VAL A 34 9.68 -6.96 -13.55
N VAL A 35 8.87 -5.92 -13.68
CA VAL A 35 7.41 -6.08 -13.62
C VAL A 35 6.87 -6.86 -14.81
N ARG A 36 7.42 -6.63 -16.01
CA ARG A 36 7.09 -7.45 -17.20
C ARG A 36 7.44 -8.92 -17.00
N TYR A 37 8.56 -9.22 -16.37
CA TYR A 37 8.92 -10.58 -16.01
C TYR A 37 7.88 -11.22 -15.07
N PHE A 38 7.44 -10.51 -14.01
CA PHE A 38 6.40 -11.02 -13.13
C PHE A 38 5.07 -11.23 -13.84
N CYS A 39 4.66 -10.29 -14.68
CA CYS A 39 3.45 -10.40 -15.51
C CYS A 39 3.49 -11.67 -16.38
N ASN A 40 4.61 -11.91 -17.08
CA ASN A 40 4.80 -13.09 -17.91
C ASN A 40 4.85 -14.41 -17.11
N LYS A 41 5.14 -14.36 -15.80
CA LYS A 41 5.07 -15.50 -14.87
C LYS A 41 3.68 -15.70 -14.27
N GLY A 42 2.70 -14.90 -14.65
CA GLY A 42 1.31 -15.03 -14.21
C GLY A 42 1.02 -14.37 -12.86
N VAL A 43 1.94 -13.56 -12.32
CA VAL A 43 1.67 -12.72 -11.13
C VAL A 43 0.58 -11.71 -11.49
N LYS A 44 -0.41 -11.56 -10.61
CA LYS A 44 -1.60 -10.73 -10.87
C LYS A 44 -1.59 -9.41 -10.12
N SER A 45 -0.78 -9.27 -9.07
CA SER A 45 -0.77 -8.05 -8.26
C SER A 45 0.64 -7.69 -7.80
N LEU A 46 0.92 -6.39 -7.76
CA LEU A 46 2.17 -5.81 -7.24
C LEU A 46 1.87 -4.88 -6.07
N TYR A 47 2.78 -4.85 -5.10
CA TYR A 47 2.80 -3.87 -4.02
C TYR A 47 4.05 -3.01 -4.15
N VAL A 48 3.88 -1.76 -4.58
CA VAL A 48 4.95 -0.84 -5.00
C VAL A 48 5.27 0.16 -3.89
N CYS A 49 6.51 0.57 -3.76
CA CYS A 49 7.01 1.52 -2.75
C CYS A 49 6.81 1.08 -1.29
N GLY A 50 6.61 -0.22 -1.02
CA GLY A 50 6.56 -0.75 0.34
C GLY A 50 7.95 -0.88 0.98
N SER A 51 8.02 -1.57 2.14
CA SER A 51 9.30 -1.79 2.85
C SER A 51 10.30 -2.59 2.01
N THR A 52 9.85 -3.61 1.28
CA THR A 52 10.70 -4.37 0.34
C THR A 52 11.22 -3.49 -0.80
N GLY A 53 10.42 -2.53 -1.23
CA GLY A 53 10.80 -1.56 -2.27
C GLY A 53 11.53 -0.33 -1.74
N GLU A 54 11.97 -0.36 -0.47
CA GLU A 54 12.74 0.73 0.17
C GLU A 54 12.05 2.10 0.09
N GLY A 55 10.70 2.12 0.05
CA GLY A 55 9.92 3.31 -0.25
C GLY A 55 10.15 4.52 0.65
N PHE A 56 10.61 4.30 1.90
CA PHE A 56 10.99 5.40 2.81
C PHE A 56 12.37 5.99 2.52
N LEU A 57 13.20 5.33 1.74
CA LEU A 57 14.52 5.82 1.32
C LEU A 57 14.46 6.57 -0.01
N LEU A 58 13.35 6.46 -0.73
CA LEU A 58 13.09 7.18 -1.98
C LEU A 58 12.58 8.59 -1.71
N THR A 59 12.99 9.53 -2.53
CA THR A 59 12.35 10.84 -2.63
C THR A 59 10.93 10.70 -3.18
N ASP A 60 10.09 11.71 -2.97
CA ASP A 60 8.73 11.70 -3.53
C ASP A 60 8.73 11.63 -5.05
N ASP A 61 9.70 12.28 -5.71
CA ASP A 61 9.87 12.22 -7.16
C ASP A 61 10.22 10.81 -7.65
N GLU A 62 11.15 10.14 -6.99
CA GLU A 62 11.50 8.76 -7.33
C GLU A 62 10.32 7.81 -7.12
N ARG A 63 9.56 7.97 -6.03
CA ARG A 63 8.34 7.18 -5.80
C ARG A 63 7.33 7.38 -6.92
N LYS A 64 7.09 8.61 -7.34
CA LYS A 64 6.18 8.95 -8.44
C LYS A 64 6.65 8.33 -9.76
N ARG A 65 7.90 8.54 -10.12
CA ARG A 65 8.51 7.99 -11.35
C ARG A 65 8.50 6.46 -11.37
N LEU A 66 8.72 5.80 -10.23
CA LEU A 66 8.62 4.34 -10.13
C LEU A 66 7.18 3.87 -10.38
N VAL A 67 6.19 4.52 -9.76
CA VAL A 67 4.77 4.18 -9.96
C VAL A 67 4.38 4.37 -11.42
N GLU A 68 4.72 5.51 -12.04
CA GLU A 68 4.46 5.78 -13.46
C GLU A 68 5.10 4.70 -14.36
N ALA A 69 6.37 4.35 -14.12
CA ALA A 69 7.04 3.33 -14.91
C ALA A 69 6.38 1.94 -14.79
N VAL A 70 5.89 1.59 -13.59
CA VAL A 70 5.20 0.31 -13.34
C VAL A 70 3.82 0.32 -14.00
N THR A 71 3.03 1.38 -13.85
CA THR A 71 1.70 1.48 -14.42
C THR A 71 1.73 1.55 -15.95
N ASP A 72 2.67 2.28 -16.52
CA ASP A 72 2.91 2.32 -17.98
C ASP A 72 3.21 0.94 -18.56
N GLU A 73 3.97 0.12 -17.83
CA GLU A 73 4.45 -1.17 -18.35
C GLU A 73 3.39 -2.27 -18.25
N VAL A 74 2.64 -2.33 -17.15
CA VAL A 74 1.73 -3.47 -16.84
C VAL A 74 0.33 -3.04 -16.38
N GLY A 75 0.00 -1.76 -16.48
CA GLY A 75 -1.34 -1.27 -16.15
C GLY A 75 -2.41 -1.95 -16.98
N GLY A 76 -3.49 -2.39 -16.32
CA GLY A 76 -4.57 -3.16 -16.94
C GLY A 76 -4.28 -4.66 -17.08
N GLU A 77 -3.02 -5.12 -16.97
CA GLU A 77 -2.65 -6.54 -16.95
C GLU A 77 -2.42 -7.06 -15.52
N MET A 78 -1.99 -6.17 -14.62
CA MET A 78 -1.74 -6.47 -13.21
C MET A 78 -2.43 -5.42 -12.33
N ASN A 79 -2.83 -5.82 -11.11
CA ASN A 79 -3.33 -4.88 -10.11
C ASN A 79 -2.14 -4.23 -9.38
N ILE A 80 -2.16 -2.92 -9.25
CA ILE A 80 -1.04 -2.16 -8.67
C ILE A 80 -1.51 -1.49 -7.39
N ILE A 81 -0.97 -1.94 -6.24
CA ILE A 81 -1.18 -1.35 -4.92
C ILE A 81 0.03 -0.46 -4.62
N VAL A 82 -0.18 0.83 -4.44
CA VAL A 82 0.88 1.78 -4.16
C VAL A 82 0.91 2.12 -2.67
N HIS A 83 2.05 1.88 -2.02
CA HIS A 83 2.27 2.37 -0.67
C HIS A 83 2.58 3.87 -0.71
N VAL A 84 1.72 4.66 -0.08
CA VAL A 84 1.80 6.12 -0.06
C VAL A 84 2.16 6.69 1.32
N GLY A 85 2.37 5.81 2.32
CA GLY A 85 2.71 6.22 3.68
C GLY A 85 4.02 7.00 3.74
N CYS A 86 4.01 8.08 4.51
CA CYS A 86 5.15 8.98 4.78
C CYS A 86 5.12 9.42 6.24
N ALA A 87 6.18 10.12 6.67
CA ALA A 87 6.22 10.72 8.00
C ALA A 87 5.15 11.81 8.19
N SER A 88 4.72 12.48 7.12
CA SER A 88 3.74 13.56 7.13
C SER A 88 2.46 13.17 6.37
N THR A 89 1.31 13.51 6.95
CA THR A 89 0.01 13.30 6.30
C THR A 89 -0.10 14.05 4.97
N ARG A 90 0.41 15.27 4.89
CA ARG A 90 0.39 16.08 3.66
C ARG A 90 1.11 15.36 2.51
N GLN A 91 2.28 14.82 2.79
CA GLN A 91 3.08 14.07 1.82
C GLN A 91 2.36 12.81 1.34
N SER A 92 1.78 12.05 2.28
CA SER A 92 0.99 10.84 1.96
C SER A 92 -0.23 11.15 1.10
N VAL A 93 -0.92 12.26 1.38
CA VAL A 93 -2.06 12.76 0.59
C VAL A 93 -1.65 13.09 -0.85
N GLU A 94 -0.53 13.79 -1.04
CA GLU A 94 -0.03 14.11 -2.38
C GLU A 94 0.40 12.86 -3.17
N LEU A 95 1.01 11.89 -2.50
CA LEU A 95 1.34 10.61 -3.14
C LEU A 95 0.10 9.76 -3.45
N ALA A 96 -0.96 9.83 -2.63
CA ALA A 96 -2.21 9.14 -2.91
C ALA A 96 -2.92 9.71 -4.15
N LYS A 97 -3.00 11.04 -4.27
CA LYS A 97 -3.52 11.71 -5.47
C LYS A 97 -2.73 11.33 -6.73
N HIS A 98 -1.40 11.33 -6.60
CA HIS A 98 -0.55 10.94 -7.72
C HIS A 98 -0.74 9.47 -8.12
N ALA A 99 -0.85 8.56 -7.15
CA ALA A 99 -1.07 7.13 -7.42
C ALA A 99 -2.37 6.91 -8.22
N GLU A 100 -3.46 7.60 -7.86
CA GLU A 100 -4.71 7.58 -8.63
C GLU A 100 -4.51 8.10 -10.05
N GLN A 101 -3.87 9.26 -10.21
CA GLN A 101 -3.61 9.87 -11.52
C GLN A 101 -2.72 9.00 -12.41
N ALA A 102 -1.77 8.30 -11.81
CA ALA A 102 -0.89 7.36 -12.50
C ALA A 102 -1.56 6.02 -12.85
N GLY A 103 -2.81 5.78 -12.44
CA GLY A 103 -3.54 4.57 -12.78
C GLY A 103 -3.31 3.39 -11.84
N ALA A 104 -2.96 3.63 -10.59
CA ALA A 104 -2.92 2.60 -9.56
C ALA A 104 -4.32 2.04 -9.28
N ASP A 105 -4.40 0.78 -8.85
CA ASP A 105 -5.65 0.09 -8.50
C ASP A 105 -6.04 0.24 -7.04
N ALA A 106 -5.08 0.54 -6.17
CA ALA A 106 -5.29 0.75 -4.75
C ALA A 106 -4.14 1.56 -4.13
N THR A 107 -4.43 2.15 -2.98
CA THR A 107 -3.41 2.76 -2.12
C THR A 107 -3.24 1.96 -0.82
N SER A 108 -2.09 2.12 -0.18
CA SER A 108 -1.81 1.57 1.14
C SER A 108 -0.91 2.49 1.93
N ALA A 109 -1.05 2.52 3.25
CA ALA A 109 -0.16 3.31 4.10
C ALA A 109 0.08 2.66 5.46
N VAL A 110 1.34 2.75 5.93
CA VAL A 110 1.67 2.62 7.34
C VAL A 110 1.18 3.86 8.10
N PRO A 111 1.06 3.83 9.44
CA PRO A 111 0.87 5.05 10.23
C PRO A 111 2.07 5.99 10.06
N CYS A 112 1.93 7.25 10.49
CA CYS A 112 3.07 8.17 10.54
C CYS A 112 4.23 7.53 11.32
N VAL A 113 5.43 7.64 10.78
CA VAL A 113 6.65 7.07 11.38
C VAL A 113 7.52 8.15 12.02
N TYR A 114 8.52 7.74 12.78
CA TYR A 114 9.46 8.54 13.56
C TYR A 114 8.87 9.04 14.88
N TYR A 115 7.78 9.78 14.88
CA TYR A 115 7.03 10.10 16.09
C TYR A 115 5.99 9.01 16.38
N ARG A 116 5.67 8.80 17.66
CA ARG A 116 4.62 7.84 18.06
C ARG A 116 3.27 8.58 18.13
N PRO A 117 2.46 8.53 17.10
CA PRO A 117 1.15 9.18 17.11
C PRO A 117 0.20 8.44 18.05
N SER A 118 -0.81 9.15 18.57
CA SER A 118 -1.95 8.51 19.22
C SER A 118 -2.81 7.76 18.18
N GLU A 119 -3.66 6.86 18.62
CA GLU A 119 -4.62 6.18 17.71
C GLU A 119 -5.50 7.18 16.95
N GLU A 120 -5.94 8.25 17.62
CA GLU A 120 -6.68 9.32 16.97
C GLU A 120 -5.85 10.03 15.88
N GLY A 121 -4.55 10.23 16.12
CA GLY A 121 -3.64 10.77 15.11
C GLY A 121 -3.49 9.85 13.90
N VAL A 122 -3.39 8.54 14.12
CA VAL A 122 -3.33 7.53 13.05
C VAL A 122 -4.65 7.46 12.28
N TYR A 123 -5.77 7.47 12.99
CA TYR A 123 -7.10 7.51 12.36
C TYR A 123 -7.23 8.69 11.40
N ARG A 124 -6.90 9.90 11.85
CA ARG A 124 -6.94 11.12 11.02
C ARG A 124 -5.97 11.05 9.83
N HIS A 125 -4.79 10.47 10.04
CA HIS A 125 -3.81 10.28 8.98
C HIS A 125 -4.35 9.37 7.87
N TRP A 126 -4.86 8.20 8.22
CA TRP A 126 -5.39 7.26 7.23
C TRP A 126 -6.68 7.77 6.58
N THR A 127 -7.56 8.43 7.35
CA THR A 127 -8.76 9.06 6.80
C THR A 127 -8.41 10.10 5.74
N ALA A 128 -7.45 10.99 6.02
CA ALA A 128 -7.02 11.98 5.05
C ALA A 128 -6.45 11.36 3.76
N ILE A 129 -5.75 10.22 3.87
CA ILE A 129 -5.23 9.48 2.71
C ILE A 129 -6.38 8.87 1.91
N THR A 130 -7.34 8.22 2.58
CA THR A 130 -8.49 7.59 1.90
C THR A 130 -9.40 8.61 1.22
N GLU A 131 -9.50 9.82 1.74
CA GLU A 131 -10.27 10.91 1.14
C GLU A 131 -9.57 11.58 -0.05
N ALA A 132 -8.26 11.44 -0.13
CA ALA A 132 -7.44 12.09 -1.15
C ALA A 132 -7.51 11.43 -2.53
N ALA A 133 -7.89 10.15 -2.61
CA ALA A 133 -7.95 9.36 -3.84
C ALA A 133 -9.22 8.50 -3.88
N ASP A 134 -9.85 8.36 -5.02
CA ASP A 134 -11.02 7.48 -5.19
C ASP A 134 -10.60 6.05 -5.51
N LEU A 135 -9.79 5.48 -4.63
CA LEU A 135 -9.22 4.14 -4.71
C LEU A 135 -9.52 3.33 -3.43
N PRO A 136 -9.59 1.99 -3.52
CA PRO A 136 -9.58 1.14 -2.33
C PRO A 136 -8.28 1.34 -1.56
N PHE A 137 -8.39 1.30 -0.23
CA PHE A 137 -7.28 1.53 0.70
C PHE A 137 -6.98 0.28 1.52
N PHE A 138 -5.70 -0.05 1.62
CA PHE A 138 -5.19 -1.13 2.47
C PHE A 138 -4.40 -0.55 3.63
N ILE A 139 -4.84 -0.79 4.86
CA ILE A 139 -4.06 -0.46 6.05
C ILE A 139 -2.78 -1.29 6.02
N TYR A 140 -1.62 -0.69 6.34
CA TYR A 140 -0.39 -1.45 6.49
C TYR A 140 0.05 -1.48 7.95
N ASN A 141 -0.16 -2.62 8.60
CA ASN A 141 0.26 -2.88 9.97
C ASN A 141 1.61 -3.62 9.99
N ILE A 142 2.67 -2.91 10.38
CA ILE A 142 4.03 -3.44 10.52
C ILE A 142 4.69 -2.85 11.78
N PRO A 143 4.27 -3.29 12.97
CA PRO A 143 4.67 -2.67 14.25
C PRO A 143 6.18 -2.70 14.50
N GLN A 144 6.90 -3.68 13.97
CA GLN A 144 8.35 -3.79 14.12
C GLN A 144 9.11 -2.59 13.54
N LEU A 145 8.57 -1.96 12.48
CA LEU A 145 9.19 -0.82 11.81
C LEU A 145 8.54 0.52 12.20
N THR A 146 7.27 0.52 12.56
CA THR A 146 6.52 1.76 12.83
C THR A 146 6.44 2.09 14.32
N GLY A 147 6.66 1.10 15.20
CA GLY A 147 6.45 1.25 16.64
C GLY A 147 4.97 1.44 17.03
N PHE A 148 4.04 1.23 16.07
CA PHE A 148 2.60 1.32 16.28
C PHE A 148 1.94 -0.02 15.90
N ASN A 149 1.12 -0.54 16.79
CA ASN A 149 0.34 -1.75 16.52
C ASN A 149 -1.14 -1.39 16.38
N LEU A 150 -1.76 -1.86 15.32
CA LEU A 150 -3.17 -1.62 15.02
C LEU A 150 -4.05 -2.32 16.07
N SER A 151 -4.75 -1.53 16.90
CA SER A 151 -5.74 -2.06 17.82
C SER A 151 -7.02 -2.48 17.09
N MET A 152 -7.78 -3.38 17.69
CA MET A 152 -9.09 -3.75 17.15
C MET A 152 -10.09 -2.57 17.20
N GLU A 153 -9.97 -1.68 18.18
CA GLU A 153 -10.81 -0.49 18.29
C GLU A 153 -10.58 0.45 17.09
N LEU A 154 -9.33 0.79 16.80
CA LEU A 154 -8.99 1.59 15.63
C LEU A 154 -9.36 0.86 14.33
N PHE A 155 -9.16 -0.45 14.27
CA PHE A 155 -9.54 -1.24 13.10
C PHE A 155 -11.04 -1.15 12.82
N TYR A 156 -11.90 -1.33 13.82
CA TYR A 156 -13.35 -1.19 13.65
C TYR A 156 -13.76 0.21 13.19
N ARG A 157 -13.14 1.25 13.74
CA ARG A 157 -13.37 2.63 13.26
C ARG A 157 -12.99 2.82 11.80
N MET A 158 -11.88 2.23 11.37
CA MET A 158 -11.46 2.29 9.97
C MET A 158 -12.42 1.54 9.03
N LEU A 159 -13.04 0.45 9.48
CA LEU A 159 -14.04 -0.30 8.69
C LEU A 159 -15.33 0.50 8.42
N GLU A 160 -15.61 1.58 9.16
CA GLU A 160 -16.72 2.49 8.87
C GLU A 160 -16.52 3.22 7.54
N ASN A 161 -15.29 3.34 7.07
CA ASN A 161 -14.97 3.92 5.77
C ASN A 161 -15.02 2.84 4.68
N GLU A 162 -15.99 2.94 3.76
CA GLU A 162 -16.22 1.98 2.67
C GLU A 162 -15.05 1.83 1.69
N ARG A 163 -14.06 2.74 1.72
CA ARG A 163 -12.83 2.64 0.93
C ARG A 163 -11.82 1.69 1.54
N VAL A 164 -11.94 1.35 2.82
CA VAL A 164 -11.03 0.41 3.48
C VAL A 164 -11.36 -1.01 3.02
N ALA A 165 -10.50 -1.54 2.17
CA ALA A 165 -10.68 -2.81 1.48
C ALA A 165 -9.93 -3.98 2.12
N GLY A 166 -8.93 -3.67 2.95
CA GLY A 166 -8.10 -4.72 3.53
C GLY A 166 -7.02 -4.21 4.46
N VAL A 167 -6.22 -5.15 4.94
CA VAL A 167 -5.02 -4.89 5.74
C VAL A 167 -3.86 -5.75 5.23
N LYS A 168 -2.69 -5.16 5.10
CA LYS A 168 -1.43 -5.88 5.00
C LYS A 168 -0.89 -6.01 6.42
N CYS A 169 -0.88 -7.24 6.93
CA CYS A 169 -0.51 -7.54 8.32
C CYS A 169 0.84 -8.24 8.34
N SER A 170 1.90 -7.47 8.62
CA SER A 170 3.26 -8.00 8.84
C SER A 170 3.62 -7.93 10.32
N SER A 171 2.70 -8.39 11.18
CA SER A 171 2.88 -8.42 12.63
C SER A 171 3.19 -9.83 13.13
N ASP A 172 3.89 -9.91 14.25
CA ASP A 172 3.93 -11.07 15.13
C ASP A 172 2.97 -10.80 16.29
N PRO A 173 1.97 -11.59 16.51
CA PRO A 173 1.75 -12.98 16.12
C PRO A 173 0.81 -13.15 14.92
N ALA A 174 0.95 -14.26 14.21
CA ALA A 174 0.17 -14.59 13.02
C ALA A 174 -1.36 -14.69 13.26
N HIS A 175 -1.82 -14.84 14.51
CA HIS A 175 -3.26 -14.88 14.81
C HIS A 175 -3.98 -13.54 14.50
N ASP A 176 -3.26 -12.43 14.40
CA ASP A 176 -3.84 -11.15 14.00
C ASP A 176 -4.43 -11.21 12.59
N ILE A 177 -3.85 -11.99 11.70
CA ILE A 177 -4.38 -12.23 10.35
C ILE A 177 -5.82 -12.75 10.44
N LEU A 178 -6.05 -13.76 11.29
CA LEU A 178 -7.38 -14.33 11.49
C LEU A 178 -8.35 -13.33 12.13
N ARG A 179 -7.88 -12.56 13.12
CA ARG A 179 -8.70 -11.54 13.80
C ARG A 179 -9.19 -10.46 12.84
N PHE A 180 -8.29 -9.92 12.02
CA PHE A 180 -8.64 -8.92 11.01
C PHE A 180 -9.56 -9.50 9.94
N LYS A 181 -9.31 -10.74 9.50
CA LYS A 181 -10.18 -11.41 8.52
C LYS A 181 -11.59 -11.65 9.06
N GLN A 182 -11.73 -12.14 10.29
CA GLN A 182 -13.03 -12.38 10.91
C GLN A 182 -13.81 -11.06 11.14
N ALA A 183 -13.13 -10.01 11.58
CA ALA A 183 -13.76 -8.71 11.84
C ALA A 183 -14.12 -7.96 10.55
N GLY A 184 -13.29 -8.06 9.50
CA GLY A 184 -13.53 -7.41 8.21
C GLY A 184 -14.54 -8.12 7.32
N GLY A 185 -14.84 -9.38 7.61
CA GLY A 185 -15.84 -10.19 6.88
C GLY A 185 -15.27 -10.89 5.63
N GLU A 186 -16.18 -11.56 4.89
CA GLU A 186 -15.82 -12.46 3.80
C GLU A 186 -15.07 -11.76 2.66
N ASP A 187 -15.49 -10.55 2.32
CA ASP A 187 -14.87 -9.80 1.21
C ASP A 187 -13.60 -9.07 1.59
N PHE A 188 -13.35 -8.86 2.88
CA PHE A 188 -12.17 -8.13 3.35
C PHE A 188 -10.86 -8.87 3.02
N ILE A 189 -9.88 -8.17 2.47
CA ILE A 189 -8.60 -8.74 2.07
C ILE A 189 -7.58 -8.59 3.21
N VAL A 190 -6.90 -9.69 3.54
CA VAL A 190 -5.78 -9.68 4.49
C VAL A 190 -4.55 -10.25 3.78
N PHE A 191 -3.55 -9.40 3.58
CA PHE A 191 -2.22 -9.81 3.12
C PHE A 191 -1.31 -10.10 4.32
N ASN A 192 -0.37 -11.02 4.13
CA ASN A 192 0.73 -11.27 5.07
C ASN A 192 2.06 -10.87 4.42
#